data_3f2bd973ddb6b2d3157446428d1283fd
#
_entry.id   3f2bd973ddb6b2d3157446428d1283fd
#
_cell.length_a   1.000
_cell.length_b   1.000
_cell.length_c   1.000
_cell.angle_alpha   90.00
_cell.angle_beta   90.00
_cell.angle_gamma   90.00
#
_symmetry.space_group_name_H-M   'P 1'
#
loop_
_entity.id
_entity.type
_entity.pdbx_description
1 polymer ?
#
loop_
_entity_poly.entity_id
_entity_poly.type
_entity_poly.pdbx_seq_one_letter_code
_entity_poly.pdbx_strand_id
1 'polypeptide(L)'
;LDWQAIIIEHGPLVWKTAFRLLGSEADTNDCFQDVFLTAVQVSRREKIRNLPALLNRLATHKAIDLLRIRMRNTETPMDCDTCPDMSPDSVRVLENRELAEQLRMALADLPALEAQAFCLQTFNDLSYRQIAAQLQVKTGYVGALVSRAKEKLKHLLSSAAVNEKLRSKAYE
;
A
#
# COMPACT_ATOMS: atom_id res chain seq x y z
N LEU A 1 -14.05 22.50 10.23
CA LEU A 1 -13.99 21.05 10.36
C LEU A 1 -13.52 20.68 11.77
N ASP A 2 -14.23 19.80 12.44
CA ASP A 2 -13.80 19.22 13.71
C ASP A 2 -12.88 18.04 13.41
N TRP A 3 -11.57 18.26 13.50
CA TRP A 3 -10.56 17.26 13.15
C TRP A 3 -10.50 16.12 14.17
N GLN A 4 -10.89 16.35 15.43
CA GLN A 4 -10.93 15.31 16.45
C GLN A 4 -12.02 14.29 16.12
N ALA A 5 -13.22 14.76 15.80
CA ALA A 5 -14.30 13.88 15.34
C ALA A 5 -13.95 13.13 14.05
N ILE A 6 -13.31 13.81 13.10
CA ILE A 6 -12.87 13.22 11.82
C ILE A 6 -11.85 12.10 12.05
N ILE A 7 -10.88 12.29 12.95
CA ILE A 7 -9.87 11.26 13.25
C ILE A 7 -10.55 10.04 13.91
N ILE A 8 -11.49 10.26 14.81
CA ILE A 8 -12.23 9.15 15.44
C ILE A 8 -13.03 8.36 14.41
N GLU A 9 -13.73 9.05 13.51
CA GLU A 9 -14.60 8.41 12.51
C GLU A 9 -13.81 7.73 11.38
N HIS A 10 -12.79 8.39 10.83
CA HIS A 10 -12.10 7.93 9.63
C HIS A 10 -10.70 7.36 9.89
N GLY A 11 -10.16 7.54 11.09
CA GLY A 11 -8.85 7.02 11.48
C GLY A 11 -8.68 5.52 11.25
N PRO A 12 -9.64 4.67 11.66
CA PRO A 12 -9.55 3.23 11.43
C PRO A 12 -9.41 2.85 9.94
N LEU A 13 -10.08 3.57 9.04
CA LEU A 13 -9.98 3.35 7.59
C LEU A 13 -8.58 3.71 7.07
N VAL A 14 -8.06 4.87 7.47
CA VAL A 14 -6.73 5.35 7.09
C VAL A 14 -5.66 4.39 7.60
N TRP A 15 -5.75 4.00 8.88
CA TRP A 15 -4.85 3.03 9.50
C TRP A 15 -4.83 1.71 8.75
N LYS A 16 -6.00 1.11 8.53
CA LYS A 16 -6.14 -0.17 7.83
C LYS A 16 -5.55 -0.13 6.41
N THR A 17 -5.79 0.98 5.68
CA THR A 17 -5.24 1.17 4.33
C THR A 17 -3.72 1.26 4.36
N ALA A 18 -3.16 2.07 5.26
CA ALA A 18 -1.73 2.23 5.41
C ALA A 18 -1.05 0.93 5.87
N PHE A 19 -1.59 0.26 6.89
CA PHE A 19 -1.01 -0.97 7.44
C PHE A 19 -0.99 -2.12 6.43
N ARG A 20 -2.03 -2.27 5.62
CA ARG A 20 -2.05 -3.27 4.54
C ARG A 20 -0.88 -3.10 3.57
N LEU A 21 -0.57 -1.85 3.24
CA LEU A 21 0.50 -1.52 2.30
C LEU A 21 1.88 -1.57 2.95
N LEU A 22 2.04 -1.06 4.16
CA LEU A 22 3.35 -0.90 4.80
C LEU A 22 3.79 -2.14 5.59
N GLY A 23 2.85 -2.80 6.28
CA GLY A 23 3.13 -3.98 7.11
C GLY A 23 3.96 -3.69 8.35
N SER A 24 4.30 -2.43 8.61
CA SER A 24 5.07 -1.94 9.75
C SER A 24 4.20 -0.98 10.55
N GLU A 25 4.13 -1.17 11.86
CA GLU A 25 3.34 -0.29 12.74
C GLU A 25 3.95 1.11 12.83
N ALA A 26 5.28 1.20 12.89
CA ALA A 26 6.00 2.47 12.91
C ALA A 26 5.73 3.29 11.63
N ASP A 27 5.94 2.69 10.45
CA ASP A 27 5.68 3.36 9.17
C ASP A 27 4.20 3.72 9.00
N THR A 28 3.30 2.89 9.55
CA THR A 28 1.85 3.14 9.51
C THR A 28 1.49 4.34 10.37
N ASN A 29 2.08 4.49 11.55
CA ASN A 29 1.89 5.65 12.41
C ASN A 29 2.35 6.94 11.73
N ASP A 30 3.53 6.91 11.10
CA ASP A 30 4.07 8.06 10.37
C ASP A 30 3.18 8.43 9.18
N CYS A 31 2.76 7.42 8.40
CA CYS A 31 1.83 7.61 7.30
C CYS A 31 0.49 8.20 7.78
N PHE A 32 -0.05 7.69 8.88
CA PHE A 32 -1.30 8.17 9.47
C PHE A 32 -1.23 9.64 9.85
N GLN A 33 -0.19 10.06 10.54
CA GLN A 33 0.03 11.45 10.90
C GLN A 33 0.14 12.35 9.65
N ASP A 34 0.95 11.94 8.69
CA ASP A 34 1.15 12.67 7.44
C ASP A 34 -0.13 12.85 6.63
N VAL A 35 -1.00 11.83 6.60
CA VAL A 35 -2.31 11.87 5.91
C VAL A 35 -3.18 12.96 6.52
N PHE A 36 -3.33 12.99 7.85
CA PHE A 36 -4.18 13.98 8.51
C PHE A 36 -3.59 15.38 8.45
N LEU A 37 -2.28 15.54 8.59
CA LEU A 37 -1.60 16.83 8.42
C LEU A 37 -1.83 17.38 6.99
N THR A 38 -1.69 16.53 5.98
CA THR A 38 -1.94 16.90 4.59
C THR A 38 -3.42 17.26 4.36
N ALA A 39 -4.35 16.49 4.93
CA ALA A 39 -5.78 16.76 4.82
C ALA A 39 -6.16 18.11 5.46
N VAL A 40 -5.56 18.44 6.61
CA VAL A 40 -5.71 19.78 7.24
C VAL A 40 -5.20 20.88 6.32
N GLN A 41 -4.03 20.71 5.70
CA GLN A 41 -3.49 21.71 4.76
C GLN A 41 -4.39 21.90 3.54
N VAL A 42 -4.91 20.81 2.97
CA VAL A 42 -5.86 20.86 1.84
C VAL A 42 -7.13 21.60 2.24
N SER A 43 -7.68 21.30 3.43
CA SER A 43 -8.92 21.95 3.92
C SER A 43 -8.82 23.46 4.13
N ARG A 44 -7.59 23.96 4.34
CA ARG A 44 -7.32 25.41 4.46
C ARG A 44 -7.29 26.12 3.11
N ARG A 45 -7.01 25.37 2.03
CA ARG A 45 -6.83 25.92 0.68
C ARG A 45 -8.10 25.80 -0.17
N GLU A 46 -8.84 24.71 0.01
CA GLU A 46 -10.01 24.40 -0.78
C GLU A 46 -11.11 23.69 0.03
N LYS A 47 -12.35 23.84 -0.43
CA LYS A 47 -13.49 23.14 0.19
C LYS A 47 -13.45 21.65 -0.17
N ILE A 48 -13.25 20.79 0.81
CA ILE A 48 -13.29 19.34 0.62
C ILE A 48 -14.75 18.89 0.40
N ARG A 49 -15.04 18.32 -0.77
CA ARG A 49 -16.37 17.81 -1.11
C ARG A 49 -16.63 16.39 -0.61
N ASN A 50 -15.58 15.58 -0.56
CA ASN A 50 -15.64 14.18 -0.14
C ASN A 50 -14.40 13.86 0.68
N LEU A 51 -14.54 14.00 1.99
CA LEU A 51 -13.43 13.81 2.93
C LEU A 51 -12.95 12.34 3.00
N PRO A 52 -13.82 11.33 3.10
CA PRO A 52 -13.39 9.93 3.07
C PRO A 52 -12.59 9.56 1.81
N ALA A 53 -13.02 10.03 0.65
CA ALA A 53 -12.31 9.79 -0.61
C ALA A 53 -10.92 10.47 -0.62
N LEU A 54 -10.82 11.69 -0.10
CA LEU A 54 -9.54 12.40 0.05
C LEU A 54 -8.58 11.62 0.96
N LEU A 55 -9.05 11.25 2.16
CA LEU A 55 -8.25 10.52 3.15
C LEU A 55 -7.75 9.18 2.60
N ASN A 56 -8.61 8.45 1.90
CA ASN A 56 -8.27 7.18 1.29
C ASN A 56 -7.19 7.32 0.19
N ARG A 57 -7.36 8.33 -0.67
CA ARG A 57 -6.35 8.68 -1.69
C ARG A 57 -5.02 9.05 -1.06
N LEU A 58 -5.03 9.92 -0.05
CA LEU A 58 -3.82 10.35 0.66
C LEU A 58 -3.12 9.18 1.33
N ALA A 59 -3.87 8.30 2.02
CA ALA A 59 -3.31 7.10 2.66
C ALA A 59 -2.63 6.17 1.65
N THR A 60 -3.30 5.89 0.53
CA THR A 60 -2.74 5.04 -0.53
C THR A 60 -1.49 5.67 -1.16
N HIS A 61 -1.54 6.97 -1.48
CA HIS A 61 -0.42 7.69 -2.07
C HIS A 61 0.81 7.71 -1.14
N LYS A 62 0.60 8.16 0.10
CA LYS A 62 1.67 8.25 1.10
C LYS A 62 2.29 6.90 1.42
N ALA A 63 1.47 5.85 1.57
CA ALA A 63 1.97 4.50 1.82
C ALA A 63 2.84 3.98 0.67
N ILE A 64 2.44 4.20 -0.58
CA ILE A 64 3.24 3.81 -1.76
C ILE A 64 4.55 4.61 -1.81
N ASP A 65 4.53 5.90 -1.50
CA ASP A 65 5.74 6.73 -1.47
C ASP A 65 6.72 6.25 -0.37
N LEU A 66 6.22 5.92 0.83
CA LEU A 66 7.04 5.34 1.90
C LEU A 66 7.63 3.99 1.50
N LEU A 67 6.85 3.10 0.85
CA LEU A 67 7.37 1.84 0.32
C LEU A 67 8.54 2.08 -0.64
N ARG A 68 8.43 3.05 -1.55
CA ARG A 68 9.50 3.38 -2.50
C ARG A 68 10.75 3.92 -1.83
N ILE A 69 10.57 4.76 -0.80
CA ILE A 69 11.69 5.30 -0.01
C ILE A 69 12.38 4.15 0.72
N ARG A 70 11.62 3.28 1.38
CA ARG A 70 12.13 2.10 2.08
C ARG A 70 12.94 1.21 1.15
N MET A 71 12.40 0.89 -0.03
CA MET A 71 13.07 0.05 -1.02
C MET A 71 14.39 0.64 -1.53
N ARG A 72 14.46 1.98 -1.69
CA ARG A 72 15.70 2.66 -2.08
C ARG A 72 16.75 2.68 -0.97
N ASN A 73 16.31 2.66 0.30
CA ASN A 73 17.19 2.73 1.46
C ASN A 73 17.57 1.34 2.00
N THR A 74 17.03 0.24 1.41
CA THR A 74 17.28 -1.12 1.89
C THR A 74 18.64 -1.65 1.38
N GLU A 75 19.73 -0.99 1.74
CA GLU A 75 21.04 -1.62 1.88
C GLU A 75 21.25 -2.20 3.28
N THR A 76 20.29 -2.03 4.20
CA THR A 76 20.35 -2.55 5.57
C THR A 76 19.18 -3.51 5.80
N PRO A 77 19.43 -4.76 6.23
CA PRO A 77 18.36 -5.68 6.61
C PRO A 77 17.61 -5.08 7.80
N MET A 78 16.30 -4.86 7.63
CA MET A 78 15.47 -4.42 8.75
C MET A 78 15.13 -5.62 9.63
N ASP A 79 15.54 -5.54 10.88
CA ASP A 79 15.13 -6.44 11.94
C ASP A 79 13.60 -6.48 12.03
N CYS A 80 13.04 -7.62 11.67
CA CYS A 80 11.63 -7.91 11.88
C CYS A 80 11.48 -8.37 13.32
N ASP A 81 11.24 -7.41 14.24
CA ASP A 81 10.94 -7.69 15.64
C ASP A 81 9.59 -8.41 15.77
N THR A 82 9.59 -9.69 15.47
CA THR A 82 8.63 -10.65 16.09
C THR A 82 9.19 -12.06 15.92
N CYS A 83 9.73 -12.61 17.00
CA CYS A 83 10.01 -14.05 17.10
C CYS A 83 8.71 -14.83 16.88
N PRO A 84 8.66 -15.77 15.92
CA PRO A 84 7.50 -16.63 15.75
C PRO A 84 7.51 -17.73 16.80
N ASP A 85 6.39 -17.86 17.50
CA ASP A 85 6.07 -19.03 18.30
C ASP A 85 5.96 -20.24 17.35
N MET A 86 6.67 -21.32 17.65
CA MET A 86 6.84 -22.52 16.81
C MET A 86 5.59 -23.41 16.87
N SER A 87 4.50 -22.99 16.24
CA SER A 87 3.31 -23.85 16.04
C SER A 87 3.14 -24.19 14.54
N PRO A 88 2.44 -25.30 14.17
CA PRO A 88 2.23 -25.68 12.77
C PRO A 88 1.51 -24.60 11.94
N ASP A 89 0.77 -23.70 12.58
CA ASP A 89 0.23 -22.50 11.94
C ASP A 89 1.31 -21.46 11.58
N SER A 90 2.49 -21.53 12.20
CA SER A 90 3.57 -20.57 11.96
C SER A 90 4.15 -20.64 10.55
N VAL A 91 4.18 -21.79 9.91
CA VAL A 91 4.67 -21.95 8.52
C VAL A 91 3.75 -21.19 7.54
N ARG A 92 2.44 -21.35 7.69
CA ARG A 92 1.46 -20.62 6.86
C ARG A 92 1.51 -19.09 7.10
N VAL A 93 1.75 -18.70 8.34
CA VAL A 93 1.90 -17.27 8.70
C VAL A 93 3.18 -16.71 8.10
N LEU A 94 4.29 -17.46 8.09
CA LEU A 94 5.55 -17.09 7.46
C LEU A 94 5.40 -16.96 5.94
N GLU A 95 4.84 -17.98 5.27
CA GLU A 95 4.56 -17.93 3.82
C GLU A 95 3.69 -16.74 3.43
N ASN A 96 2.66 -16.43 4.23
CA ASN A 96 1.81 -15.27 4.00
C ASN A 96 2.54 -13.93 4.21
N ARG A 97 3.48 -13.88 5.15
CA ARG A 97 4.32 -12.69 5.39
C ARG A 97 5.31 -12.47 4.25
N GLU A 98 5.97 -13.50 3.79
CA GLU A 98 6.89 -13.45 2.66
C GLU A 98 6.17 -13.02 1.38
N LEU A 99 5.01 -13.60 1.09
CA LEU A 99 4.19 -13.21 -0.06
C LEU A 99 3.73 -11.74 0.05
N ALA A 100 3.34 -11.29 1.24
CA ALA A 100 2.94 -9.91 1.47
C ALA A 100 4.11 -8.95 1.25
N GLU A 101 5.32 -9.32 1.68
CA GLU A 101 6.51 -8.49 1.46
C GLU A 101 6.92 -8.47 -0.02
N GLN A 102 6.89 -9.61 -0.71
CA GLN A 102 7.10 -9.66 -2.16
C GLN A 102 6.09 -8.78 -2.92
N LEU A 103 4.83 -8.78 -2.50
CA LEU A 103 3.81 -7.90 -3.08
C LEU A 103 4.12 -6.42 -2.82
N ARG A 104 4.58 -6.05 -1.62
CA ARG A 104 4.98 -4.67 -1.30
C ARG A 104 6.16 -4.22 -2.16
N MET A 105 7.17 -5.08 -2.30
CA MET A 105 8.30 -4.82 -3.19
C MET A 105 7.84 -4.60 -4.63
N ALA A 106 7.01 -5.49 -5.16
CA ALA A 106 6.47 -5.36 -6.50
C ALA A 106 5.62 -4.10 -6.69
N LEU A 107 4.84 -3.70 -5.68
CA LEU A 107 4.06 -2.45 -5.71
C LEU A 107 4.96 -1.20 -5.73
N ALA A 108 6.09 -1.24 -5.03
CA ALA A 108 7.05 -0.13 -5.03
C ALA A 108 7.69 0.08 -6.42
N ASP A 109 7.87 -0.99 -7.19
CA ASP A 109 8.46 -0.95 -8.54
C ASP A 109 7.47 -0.50 -9.63
N LEU A 110 6.17 -0.49 -9.34
CA LEU A 110 5.17 -0.02 -10.30
C LEU A 110 5.24 1.50 -10.51
N PRO A 111 4.88 2.03 -11.68
CA PRO A 111 4.60 3.45 -11.85
C PRO A 111 3.54 3.93 -10.86
N ALA A 112 3.69 5.16 -10.33
CA ALA A 112 2.85 5.68 -9.26
C ALA A 112 1.35 5.56 -9.51
N LEU A 113 0.89 5.96 -10.69
CA LEU A 113 -0.53 5.90 -11.06
C LEU A 113 -1.05 4.45 -11.18
N GLU A 114 -0.23 3.53 -11.67
CA GLU A 114 -0.59 2.12 -11.79
C GLU A 114 -0.74 1.48 -10.40
N ALA A 115 0.23 1.72 -9.50
CA ALA A 115 0.17 1.26 -8.12
C ALA A 115 -1.04 1.81 -7.37
N GLN A 116 -1.30 3.13 -7.48
CA GLN A 116 -2.44 3.77 -6.84
C GLN A 116 -3.78 3.23 -7.37
N ALA A 117 -3.95 3.13 -8.69
CA ALA A 117 -5.17 2.60 -9.29
C ALA A 117 -5.45 1.16 -8.86
N PHE A 118 -4.41 0.32 -8.82
CA PHE A 118 -4.50 -1.05 -8.36
C PHE A 118 -4.89 -1.13 -6.87
N CYS A 119 -4.22 -0.38 -6.00
CA CYS A 119 -4.51 -0.37 -4.57
C CYS A 119 -5.92 0.14 -4.27
N LEU A 120 -6.35 1.23 -4.92
CA LEU A 120 -7.69 1.79 -4.75
C LEU A 120 -8.78 0.80 -5.20
N GLN A 121 -8.53 0.04 -6.26
CA GLN A 121 -9.46 -1.01 -6.68
C GLN A 121 -9.47 -2.20 -5.73
N THR A 122 -8.29 -2.74 -5.40
CA THR A 122 -8.15 -4.05 -4.76
C THR A 122 -8.33 -4.00 -3.25
N PHE A 123 -7.87 -2.92 -2.60
CA PHE A 123 -7.90 -2.80 -1.14
C PHE A 123 -9.04 -1.93 -0.63
N ASN A 124 -9.56 -1.05 -1.46
CA ASN A 124 -10.62 -0.11 -1.09
C ASN A 124 -11.94 -0.35 -1.86
N ASP A 125 -11.99 -1.38 -2.71
CA ASP A 125 -13.17 -1.80 -3.49
C ASP A 125 -13.82 -0.65 -4.27
N LEU A 126 -13.02 0.33 -4.74
CA LEU A 126 -13.54 1.46 -5.49
C LEU A 126 -13.83 1.10 -6.95
N SER A 127 -14.95 1.60 -7.44
CA SER A 127 -15.29 1.52 -8.87
C SER A 127 -14.32 2.36 -9.73
N TYR A 128 -14.15 2.01 -10.99
CA TYR A 128 -13.30 2.77 -11.93
C TYR A 128 -13.69 4.25 -12.03
N ARG A 129 -14.98 4.57 -11.91
CA ARG A 129 -15.46 5.96 -11.89
C ARG A 129 -14.97 6.72 -10.64
N GLN A 130 -14.99 6.07 -9.48
CA GLN A 130 -14.50 6.66 -8.22
C GLN A 130 -12.98 6.83 -8.25
N ILE A 131 -12.25 5.82 -8.76
CA ILE A 131 -10.79 5.89 -8.94
C ILE A 131 -10.43 7.02 -9.90
N ALA A 132 -11.12 7.14 -11.04
CA ALA A 132 -10.91 8.20 -12.01
C ALA A 132 -11.07 9.59 -11.40
N ALA A 133 -12.11 9.77 -10.59
CA ALA A 133 -12.35 11.03 -9.88
C ALA A 133 -11.25 11.34 -8.84
N GLN A 134 -10.78 10.31 -8.11
CA GLN A 134 -9.72 10.47 -7.12
C GLN A 134 -8.35 10.77 -7.75
N LEU A 135 -8.00 10.08 -8.83
CA LEU A 135 -6.71 10.23 -9.52
C LEU A 135 -6.73 11.36 -10.57
N GLN A 136 -7.88 12.01 -10.79
CA GLN A 136 -8.07 13.06 -11.79
C GLN A 136 -7.71 12.60 -13.22
N VAL A 137 -8.10 11.37 -13.56
CA VAL A 137 -7.88 10.76 -14.88
C VAL A 137 -9.21 10.38 -15.54
N LYS A 138 -9.20 10.07 -16.83
CA LYS A 138 -10.38 9.57 -17.53
C LYS A 138 -10.73 8.14 -17.06
N THR A 139 -12.02 7.84 -16.90
CA THR A 139 -12.50 6.51 -16.42
C THR A 139 -11.98 5.36 -17.29
N GLY A 140 -11.98 5.54 -18.63
CA GLY A 140 -11.43 4.52 -19.54
C GLY A 140 -9.92 4.26 -19.35
N TYR A 141 -9.18 5.24 -18.84
CA TYR A 141 -7.74 5.08 -18.56
C TYR A 141 -7.47 4.26 -17.31
N VAL A 142 -8.39 4.28 -16.32
CA VAL A 142 -8.26 3.48 -15.08
C VAL A 142 -8.17 1.99 -15.37
N GLY A 143 -9.00 1.48 -16.29
CA GLY A 143 -8.94 0.08 -16.70
C GLY A 143 -7.57 -0.33 -17.24
N ALA A 144 -6.97 0.53 -18.07
CA ALA A 144 -5.63 0.30 -18.60
C ALA A 144 -4.55 0.36 -17.50
N LEU A 145 -4.66 1.28 -16.53
CA LEU A 145 -3.73 1.37 -15.39
C LEU A 145 -3.78 0.09 -14.54
N VAL A 146 -4.99 -0.34 -14.18
CA VAL A 146 -5.19 -1.54 -13.36
C VAL A 146 -4.73 -2.81 -14.10
N SER A 147 -5.02 -2.93 -15.40
CA SER A 147 -4.59 -4.07 -16.21
C SER A 147 -3.07 -4.17 -16.28
N ARG A 148 -2.40 -3.04 -16.57
CA ARG A 148 -0.93 -2.98 -16.59
C ARG A 148 -0.30 -3.28 -15.24
N ALA A 149 -0.89 -2.76 -14.14
CA ALA A 149 -0.43 -3.07 -12.80
C ALA A 149 -0.52 -4.56 -12.51
N LYS A 150 -1.67 -5.20 -12.79
CA LYS A 150 -1.87 -6.65 -12.60
C LYS A 150 -0.89 -7.49 -13.39
N GLU A 151 -0.64 -7.13 -14.64
CA GLU A 151 0.31 -7.84 -15.52
C GLU A 151 1.75 -7.75 -14.99
N LYS A 152 2.19 -6.55 -14.62
CA LYS A 152 3.52 -6.33 -14.04
C LYS A 152 3.69 -7.05 -12.70
N LEU A 153 2.69 -6.97 -11.81
CA LEU A 153 2.72 -7.67 -10.53
C LEU A 153 2.80 -9.19 -10.72
N LYS A 154 2.02 -9.74 -11.65
CA LYS A 154 2.09 -11.17 -11.98
C LYS A 154 3.48 -11.56 -12.45
N HIS A 155 4.12 -10.76 -13.29
CA HIS A 155 5.47 -11.03 -13.78
C HIS A 155 6.50 -10.93 -12.65
N LEU A 156 6.45 -9.89 -11.82
CA LEU A 156 7.40 -9.68 -10.71
C LEU A 156 7.28 -10.79 -9.65
N LEU A 157 6.06 -11.16 -9.27
CA LEU A 157 5.82 -12.23 -8.29
C LEU A 157 6.21 -13.61 -8.84
N SER A 158 6.01 -13.87 -10.13
CA SER A 158 6.44 -15.13 -10.74
C SER A 158 7.97 -15.24 -10.80
N SER A 159 8.67 -14.17 -11.10
CA SER A 159 10.15 -14.16 -11.12
C SER A 159 10.75 -14.26 -9.71
N ALA A 160 10.14 -13.66 -8.71
CA ALA A 160 10.55 -13.79 -7.31
C ALA A 160 10.42 -15.25 -6.83
N ALA A 161 9.30 -15.90 -7.09
CA ALA A 161 9.07 -17.31 -6.72
C ALA A 161 10.06 -18.28 -7.41
N VAL A 162 10.48 -18.00 -8.64
CA VAL A 162 11.50 -18.79 -9.35
C VAL A 162 12.88 -18.58 -8.72
N ASN A 163 13.25 -17.35 -8.39
CA ASN A 163 14.54 -17.04 -7.75
C ASN A 163 14.66 -17.66 -6.37
N GLU A 164 13.58 -17.73 -5.61
CA GLU A 164 13.56 -18.35 -4.28
C GLU A 164 13.74 -19.88 -4.35
N LYS A 165 13.08 -20.53 -5.31
CA LYS A 165 13.28 -21.98 -5.58
C LYS A 165 14.69 -22.31 -6.04
N LEU A 166 15.36 -21.41 -6.75
CA LEU A 166 16.75 -21.59 -7.16
C LEU A 166 17.72 -21.40 -6.01
N ARG A 167 17.43 -20.47 -5.09
CA ARG A 167 18.22 -20.25 -3.86
C ARG A 167 18.14 -21.46 -2.92
N SER A 168 16.93 -22.00 -2.67
CA SER A 168 16.78 -23.17 -1.79
C SER A 168 17.50 -24.41 -2.32
N LYS A 169 17.56 -24.62 -3.64
CA LYS A 169 18.32 -25.72 -4.26
C LYS A 169 19.84 -25.53 -4.26
N ALA A 170 20.34 -24.34 -4.05
CA ALA A 170 21.78 -24.07 -4.01
C ALA A 170 22.40 -24.32 -2.60
N TYR A 171 21.57 -24.57 -1.61
CA TYR A 171 21.98 -24.86 -0.21
C TYR A 171 21.74 -26.32 0.20
N GLU A 172 21.26 -27.19 -0.73
CA GLU A 172 21.27 -28.66 -0.59
C GLU A 172 22.52 -29.26 -1.25
#